data_db9d1114ce09059cc33e0eb8aa31acbc
#
_entry.id   db9d1114ce09059cc33e0eb8aa31acbc
#
_cell.length_a   1.000
_cell.length_b   1.000
_cell.length_c   1.000
_cell.angle_alpha   90.00
_cell.angle_beta   90.00
_cell.angle_gamma   90.00
#
_symmetry.space_group_name_H-M   'P 1'
#
loop_
_entity.id
_entity.type
_entity.pdbx_description
1 polymer ?
#
loop_
_entity_poly.entity_id
_entity_poly.type
_entity_poly.pdbx_seq_one_letter_code
_entity_poly.pdbx_strand_id
1 'polypeptide(L)'
;NFIEDVNANGESLKDCFKKLADDYYTYGNAFLEGVVYDGGVNFYHKDASTARVSKNKKYVYFNPDWANYRKNKEKTQRIPIYPQISNSSFIIHYKDYESTFNFYGLPDYVAALEHIAIDYEIGKFNHTSFKNGFSPSAIVTVNGDFGESEAEKFVETAKETLTGSGNNSKILFLVKNGEDSRGTDVQIISNKEDGDFLDLQKLTDQNIITAHRWQPALSGIVSSGKMNNTGSEIRIAYDLAMS
;
A
#
# COMPACT_ATOMS: atom_id res chain seq x y z
N ASN A 1 28.58 -25.55 2.69
CA ASN A 1 27.97 -25.12 3.96
C ASN A 1 26.46 -24.90 3.71
N PHE A 2 25.60 -25.63 4.43
CA PHE A 2 24.15 -25.58 4.25
C PHE A 2 23.56 -24.14 4.35
N ILE A 3 24.17 -23.26 5.13
CA ILE A 3 23.74 -21.88 5.29
C ILE A 3 24.02 -21.04 4.03
N GLU A 4 25.12 -21.31 3.38
CA GLU A 4 25.57 -20.56 2.18
C GLU A 4 24.99 -21.12 0.89
N ASP A 5 24.69 -22.44 0.89
CA ASP A 5 24.25 -23.20 -0.29
C ASP A 5 23.09 -24.12 0.12
N VAL A 6 21.86 -23.62 0.04
CA VAL A 6 20.67 -24.38 0.48
C VAL A 6 20.07 -25.22 -0.65
N ASN A 7 20.43 -24.93 -1.88
CA ASN A 7 19.91 -25.60 -3.07
C ASN A 7 20.90 -25.58 -4.25
N ALA A 8 20.58 -26.31 -5.31
CA ALA A 8 21.40 -26.41 -6.50
C ALA A 8 21.50 -25.11 -7.34
N ASN A 9 20.73 -24.08 -6.99
CA ASN A 9 20.81 -22.77 -7.66
C ASN A 9 21.87 -21.84 -7.04
N GLY A 10 22.56 -22.27 -5.99
CA GLY A 10 23.54 -21.46 -5.28
C GLY A 10 22.86 -20.36 -4.40
N GLU A 11 21.64 -20.59 -3.95
CA GLU A 11 20.97 -19.68 -3.05
C GLU A 11 21.40 -19.92 -1.61
N SER A 12 21.59 -18.84 -0.85
CA SER A 12 21.80 -18.96 0.59
C SER A 12 20.48 -19.24 1.32
N LEU A 13 20.56 -19.84 2.50
CA LEU A 13 19.41 -20.03 3.38
C LEU A 13 18.74 -18.69 3.69
N LYS A 14 19.52 -17.63 3.86
CA LYS A 14 19.03 -16.26 4.10
C LYS A 14 18.19 -15.75 2.93
N ASP A 15 18.58 -15.99 1.69
CA ASP A 15 17.84 -15.54 0.52
C ASP A 15 16.53 -16.31 0.36
N CYS A 16 16.56 -17.61 0.64
CA CYS A 16 15.36 -18.44 0.67
C CYS A 16 14.37 -17.97 1.73
N PHE A 17 14.84 -17.68 2.95
CA PHE A 17 13.99 -17.16 4.03
C PHE A 17 13.42 -15.77 3.76
N LYS A 18 14.16 -14.87 3.11
CA LYS A 18 13.62 -13.58 2.69
C LYS A 18 12.41 -13.74 1.77
N LYS A 19 12.50 -14.60 0.76
CA LYS A 19 11.39 -14.88 -0.16
C LYS A 19 10.18 -15.49 0.57
N LEU A 20 10.45 -16.41 1.53
CA LEU A 20 9.39 -16.98 2.35
C LEU A 20 8.72 -15.94 3.24
N ALA A 21 9.48 -15.02 3.82
CA ALA A 21 8.95 -13.92 4.64
C ALA A 21 8.11 -12.96 3.79
N ASP A 22 8.58 -12.60 2.59
CA ASP A 22 7.82 -11.75 1.67
C ASP A 22 6.46 -12.38 1.33
N ASP A 23 6.43 -13.67 1.00
CA ASP A 23 5.18 -14.38 0.73
C ASP A 23 4.29 -14.48 1.98
N TYR A 24 4.88 -14.78 3.13
CA TYR A 24 4.15 -14.92 4.38
C TYR A 24 3.46 -13.62 4.78
N TYR A 25 4.16 -12.49 4.75
CA TYR A 25 3.58 -11.19 5.08
C TYR A 25 2.62 -10.67 4.01
N THR A 26 2.80 -11.05 2.74
CA THR A 26 1.93 -10.63 1.64
C THR A 26 0.65 -11.45 1.57
N TYR A 27 0.75 -12.77 1.72
CA TYR A 27 -0.37 -13.70 1.48
C TYR A 27 -0.85 -14.42 2.75
N GLY A 28 -0.18 -14.25 3.88
CA GLY A 28 -0.40 -15.06 5.08
C GLY A 28 0.01 -16.52 4.91
N ASN A 29 0.74 -16.84 3.83
CA ASN A 29 1.11 -18.19 3.43
C ASN A 29 2.48 -18.18 2.76
N ALA A 30 3.31 -19.17 3.08
CA ALA A 30 4.58 -19.39 2.41
C ALA A 30 4.81 -20.88 2.15
N PHE A 31 5.48 -21.21 1.06
CA PHE A 31 5.71 -22.59 0.63
C PHE A 31 7.18 -22.85 0.40
N LEU A 32 7.70 -23.85 1.11
CA LEU A 32 9.09 -24.32 0.99
C LEU A 32 9.09 -25.74 0.43
N GLU A 33 9.66 -25.93 -0.74
CA GLU A 33 9.88 -27.26 -1.31
C GLU A 33 11.17 -27.87 -0.79
N GLY A 34 11.09 -29.08 -0.26
CA GLY A 34 12.25 -29.91 0.03
C GLY A 34 12.40 -30.95 -1.06
N VAL A 35 13.58 -31.04 -1.65
CA VAL A 35 13.97 -32.06 -2.64
C VAL A 35 15.03 -32.98 -2.04
N VAL A 36 14.65 -34.24 -1.83
CA VAL A 36 15.52 -35.26 -1.22
C VAL A 36 16.46 -35.83 -2.27
N TYR A 37 17.74 -35.96 -1.94
CA TYR A 37 18.77 -36.61 -2.74
C TYR A 37 19.69 -37.45 -1.83
N ASP A 38 20.58 -38.21 -2.39
CA ASP A 38 21.46 -39.15 -1.63
C ASP A 38 22.33 -38.46 -0.57
N GLY A 39 22.60 -37.16 -0.73
CA GLY A 39 23.43 -36.38 0.20
C GLY A 39 22.63 -35.54 1.22
N GLY A 40 21.29 -35.53 1.16
CA GLY A 40 20.46 -34.70 2.06
C GLY A 40 19.19 -34.15 1.44
N VAL A 41 18.87 -32.91 1.77
CA VAL A 41 17.67 -32.20 1.27
C VAL A 41 18.08 -30.81 0.82
N ASN A 42 17.71 -30.47 -0.40
CA ASN A 42 17.78 -29.11 -0.92
C ASN A 42 16.43 -28.42 -0.71
N PHE A 43 16.48 -27.14 -0.32
CA PHE A 43 15.27 -26.35 -0.09
C PHE A 43 15.13 -25.25 -1.13
N TYR A 44 13.92 -25.12 -1.67
CA TYR A 44 13.56 -24.14 -2.68
C TYR A 44 12.32 -23.36 -2.25
N HIS A 45 12.36 -22.05 -2.36
CA HIS A 45 11.16 -21.23 -2.23
C HIS A 45 10.20 -21.51 -3.40
N LYS A 46 8.92 -21.60 -3.09
CA LYS A 46 7.82 -21.67 -4.08
C LYS A 46 6.88 -20.50 -3.89
N ASP A 47 6.71 -19.73 -4.94
CA ASP A 47 5.86 -18.51 -4.96
C ASP A 47 4.42 -18.84 -4.53
N ALA A 48 3.96 -18.21 -3.44
CA ALA A 48 2.65 -18.44 -2.87
C ALA A 48 1.50 -18.02 -3.81
N SER A 49 1.72 -17.05 -4.70
CA SER A 49 0.72 -16.62 -5.69
C SER A 49 0.36 -17.73 -6.67
N THR A 50 1.30 -18.62 -6.94
CA THR A 50 1.16 -19.76 -7.87
C THR A 50 0.57 -21.01 -7.20
N ALA A 51 0.44 -21.01 -5.87
CA ALA A 51 0.04 -22.17 -5.08
C ALA A 51 -1.49 -22.33 -4.95
N ARG A 52 -1.97 -23.56 -5.02
CA ARG A 52 -3.33 -23.94 -4.67
C ARG A 52 -3.32 -25.22 -3.85
N VAL A 53 -3.86 -25.16 -2.64
CA VAL A 53 -3.95 -26.32 -1.74
C VAL A 53 -5.08 -27.24 -2.19
N SER A 54 -4.83 -28.54 -2.25
CA SER A 54 -5.83 -29.54 -2.60
C SER A 54 -6.94 -29.63 -1.55
N LYS A 55 -8.17 -30.03 -1.97
CA LYS A 55 -9.34 -30.17 -1.07
C LYS A 55 -9.08 -31.11 0.13
N ASN A 56 -8.26 -32.14 -0.08
CA ASN A 56 -7.91 -33.10 0.98
C ASN A 56 -6.69 -32.69 1.82
N LYS A 57 -6.12 -31.50 1.55
CA LYS A 57 -4.93 -30.92 2.23
C LYS A 57 -3.68 -31.82 2.17
N LYS A 58 -3.58 -32.72 1.19
CA LYS A 58 -2.44 -33.64 1.04
C LYS A 58 -1.43 -33.15 0.01
N TYR A 59 -1.84 -32.24 -0.89
CA TYR A 59 -1.01 -31.77 -2.01
C TYR A 59 -1.18 -30.27 -2.18
N VAL A 60 -0.12 -29.66 -2.75
CA VAL A 60 -0.18 -28.30 -3.31
C VAL A 60 0.04 -28.41 -4.81
N TYR A 61 -0.74 -27.65 -5.55
CA TYR A 61 -0.60 -27.48 -6.99
C TYR A 61 0.00 -26.12 -7.26
N PHE A 62 1.03 -26.06 -8.07
CA PHE A 62 1.69 -24.82 -8.51
C PHE A 62 1.48 -24.65 -10.00
N ASN A 63 0.95 -23.51 -10.40
CA ASN A 63 0.79 -23.14 -11.80
C ASN A 63 1.10 -21.65 -11.98
N PRO A 64 1.94 -21.25 -12.95
CA PRO A 64 2.32 -19.84 -13.16
C PRO A 64 1.16 -18.97 -13.62
N ASP A 65 0.10 -19.56 -14.16
CA ASP A 65 -1.04 -18.83 -14.73
C ASP A 65 -2.35 -19.58 -14.48
N TRP A 66 -2.94 -19.36 -13.33
CA TRP A 66 -4.24 -19.94 -12.96
C TRP A 66 -5.42 -19.36 -13.76
N ALA A 67 -5.31 -18.15 -14.27
CA ALA A 67 -6.37 -17.52 -15.08
C ALA A 67 -6.58 -18.30 -16.38
N ASN A 68 -5.49 -18.78 -16.97
CA ASN A 68 -5.51 -19.58 -18.18
C ASN A 68 -5.25 -21.08 -17.91
N TYR A 69 -5.61 -21.58 -16.74
CA TYR A 69 -5.34 -22.96 -16.31
C TYR A 69 -5.72 -24.02 -17.36
N ARG A 70 -6.86 -23.85 -18.05
CA ARG A 70 -7.32 -24.81 -19.07
C ARG A 70 -6.31 -24.98 -20.23
N LYS A 71 -5.56 -23.91 -20.55
CA LYS A 71 -4.53 -23.89 -21.62
C LYS A 71 -3.15 -24.30 -21.12
N ASN A 72 -2.90 -24.21 -19.81
CA ASN A 72 -1.59 -24.41 -19.17
C ASN A 72 -1.60 -25.53 -18.15
N LYS A 73 -2.53 -26.49 -18.30
CA LYS A 73 -2.69 -27.58 -17.33
C LYS A 73 -1.43 -28.45 -17.21
N GLU A 74 -0.70 -28.62 -18.28
CA GLU A 74 0.55 -29.38 -18.35
C GLU A 74 1.68 -28.75 -17.54
N LYS A 75 1.62 -27.44 -17.30
CA LYS A 75 2.61 -26.70 -16.47
C LYS A 75 2.35 -26.85 -14.98
N THR A 76 1.26 -27.52 -14.59
CA THR A 76 0.88 -27.67 -13.20
C THR A 76 1.77 -28.73 -12.53
N GLN A 77 2.52 -28.31 -11.53
CA GLN A 77 3.24 -29.22 -10.65
C GLN A 77 2.36 -29.60 -9.48
N ARG A 78 2.35 -30.87 -9.10
CA ARG A 78 1.65 -31.39 -7.94
C ARG A 78 2.67 -31.97 -6.97
N ILE A 79 2.80 -31.38 -5.79
CA ILE A 79 3.76 -31.78 -4.78
C ILE A 79 3.01 -32.11 -3.48
N PRO A 80 3.35 -33.23 -2.79
CA PRO A 80 2.70 -33.58 -1.54
C PRO A 80 3.14 -32.67 -0.41
N ILE A 81 2.24 -32.46 0.57
CA ILE A 81 2.57 -31.76 1.81
C ILE A 81 3.24 -32.71 2.77
N TYR A 82 4.34 -32.28 3.40
CA TYR A 82 5.03 -33.04 4.45
C TYR A 82 4.02 -33.51 5.53
N PRO A 83 4.13 -34.73 6.06
CA PRO A 83 5.24 -35.70 5.93
C PRO A 83 5.21 -36.61 4.70
N GLN A 84 4.30 -36.40 3.76
CA GLN A 84 4.25 -37.23 2.55
C GLN A 84 5.34 -36.77 1.57
N ILE A 85 6.05 -37.75 0.98
CA ILE A 85 7.09 -37.51 -0.01
C ILE A 85 6.73 -38.29 -1.27
N SER A 86 6.80 -37.66 -2.43
CA SER A 86 6.60 -38.29 -3.74
C SER A 86 7.59 -37.71 -4.73
N ASN A 87 8.18 -38.59 -5.54
CA ASN A 87 9.25 -38.21 -6.49
C ASN A 87 10.37 -37.40 -5.83
N SER A 88 10.78 -37.81 -4.63
CA SER A 88 11.82 -37.15 -3.81
C SER A 88 11.49 -35.70 -3.43
N SER A 89 10.23 -35.25 -3.54
CA SER A 89 9.84 -33.87 -3.26
C SER A 89 8.69 -33.81 -2.25
N PHE A 90 8.69 -32.77 -1.43
CA PHE A 90 7.63 -32.43 -0.50
C PHE A 90 7.54 -30.93 -0.29
N ILE A 91 6.36 -30.42 0.18
CA ILE A 91 6.14 -29.02 0.54
C ILE A 91 5.96 -28.89 2.04
N ILE A 92 6.61 -27.90 2.63
CA ILE A 92 6.26 -27.37 3.93
C ILE A 92 5.42 -26.12 3.68
N HIS A 93 4.20 -26.12 4.18
CA HIS A 93 3.28 -24.99 4.08
C HIS A 93 3.26 -24.23 5.40
N TYR A 94 3.85 -23.06 5.44
CA TYR A 94 3.75 -22.11 6.53
C TYR A 94 2.54 -21.23 6.29
N LYS A 95 1.71 -21.05 7.32
CA LYS A 95 0.53 -20.18 7.22
C LYS A 95 0.28 -19.48 8.55
N ASP A 96 -0.19 -18.26 8.49
CA ASP A 96 -0.73 -17.59 9.66
C ASP A 96 -2.06 -18.26 10.04
N TYR A 97 -2.17 -18.68 11.31
CA TYR A 97 -3.34 -19.42 11.76
C TYR A 97 -4.51 -18.47 11.99
N GLU A 98 -5.58 -18.71 11.25
CA GLU A 98 -6.86 -18.06 11.48
C GLU A 98 -7.96 -19.14 11.59
N SER A 99 -8.75 -19.08 12.67
CA SER A 99 -9.71 -20.15 13.01
C SER A 99 -10.80 -20.37 11.95
N THR A 100 -11.15 -19.32 11.22
CA THR A 100 -12.18 -19.35 10.17
C THR A 100 -11.66 -19.85 8.82
N PHE A 101 -10.34 -19.85 8.61
CA PHE A 101 -9.70 -20.19 7.34
C PHE A 101 -9.00 -21.55 7.40
N ASN A 102 -9.64 -22.56 6.80
CA ASN A 102 -9.15 -23.93 6.89
C ASN A 102 -7.97 -24.27 5.98
N PHE A 103 -7.83 -23.60 4.82
CA PHE A 103 -6.85 -23.95 3.80
C PHE A 103 -5.64 -23.03 3.81
N TYR A 104 -5.87 -21.74 3.95
CA TYR A 104 -4.86 -20.70 3.89
C TYR A 104 -4.82 -19.91 5.19
N GLY A 105 -3.71 -19.24 5.43
CA GLY A 105 -3.59 -18.21 6.44
C GLY A 105 -4.11 -16.87 5.93
N LEU A 106 -4.30 -15.93 6.83
CA LEU A 106 -4.72 -14.56 6.54
C LEU A 106 -3.57 -13.62 6.93
N PRO A 107 -3.11 -12.72 6.04
CA PRO A 107 -2.06 -11.79 6.40
C PRO A 107 -2.55 -10.73 7.40
N ASP A 108 -1.69 -10.31 8.31
CA ASP A 108 -2.01 -9.40 9.41
C ASP A 108 -2.58 -8.05 8.94
N TYR A 109 -2.10 -7.51 7.82
CA TYR A 109 -2.53 -6.21 7.30
C TYR A 109 -4.00 -6.15 6.88
N VAL A 110 -4.68 -7.30 6.77
CA VAL A 110 -6.12 -7.34 6.42
C VAL A 110 -6.95 -6.52 7.40
N ALA A 111 -6.54 -6.46 8.68
CA ALA A 111 -7.17 -5.61 9.67
C ALA A 111 -7.04 -4.10 9.38
N ALA A 112 -6.04 -3.70 8.58
CA ALA A 112 -5.78 -2.31 8.23
C ALA A 112 -6.20 -1.94 6.79
N LEU A 113 -6.94 -2.79 6.08
CA LEU A 113 -7.30 -2.53 4.68
C LEU A 113 -8.00 -1.18 4.46
N GLU A 114 -8.86 -0.76 5.41
CA GLU A 114 -9.52 0.54 5.35
C GLU A 114 -8.49 1.68 5.50
N HIS A 115 -7.53 1.54 6.40
CA HIS A 115 -6.46 2.53 6.57
C HIS A 115 -5.53 2.60 5.37
N ILE A 116 -5.20 1.45 4.76
CA ILE A 116 -4.42 1.39 3.52
C ILE A 116 -5.17 2.10 2.38
N ALA A 117 -6.47 1.90 2.27
CA ALA A 117 -7.30 2.59 1.28
C ALA A 117 -7.34 4.11 1.52
N ILE A 118 -7.45 4.55 2.78
CA ILE A 118 -7.42 5.96 3.16
C ILE A 118 -6.06 6.58 2.79
N ASP A 119 -4.94 5.94 3.13
CA ASP A 119 -3.60 6.42 2.81
C ASP A 119 -3.41 6.58 1.30
N TYR A 120 -3.85 5.59 0.52
CA TYR A 120 -3.84 5.66 -0.94
C TYR A 120 -4.63 6.87 -1.47
N GLU A 121 -5.84 7.12 -0.95
CA GLU A 121 -6.66 8.26 -1.39
C GLU A 121 -6.06 9.60 -0.95
N ILE A 122 -5.45 9.70 0.24
CA ILE A 122 -4.71 10.88 0.68
C ILE A 122 -3.54 11.16 -0.28
N GLY A 123 -2.75 10.14 -0.61
CA GLY A 123 -1.65 10.26 -1.56
C GLY A 123 -2.11 10.71 -2.94
N LYS A 124 -3.21 10.17 -3.44
CA LYS A 124 -3.82 10.53 -4.71
C LYS A 124 -4.38 11.97 -4.69
N PHE A 125 -5.04 12.35 -3.60
CA PHE A 125 -5.52 13.73 -3.41
C PHE A 125 -4.35 14.72 -3.44
N ASN A 126 -3.31 14.46 -2.65
CA ASN A 126 -2.12 15.30 -2.61
C ASN A 126 -1.45 15.40 -3.99
N HIS A 127 -1.24 14.26 -4.67
CA HIS A 127 -0.67 14.26 -6.02
C HIS A 127 -1.51 15.08 -7.01
N THR A 128 -2.84 14.92 -6.98
CA THR A 128 -3.76 15.68 -7.84
C THR A 128 -3.76 17.15 -7.51
N SER A 129 -3.69 17.51 -6.22
CA SER A 129 -3.58 18.88 -5.75
C SER A 129 -2.29 19.54 -6.21
N PHE A 130 -1.15 18.84 -6.11
CA PHE A 130 0.12 19.30 -6.66
C PHE A 130 0.08 19.49 -8.17
N LYS A 131 -0.49 18.53 -8.90
CA LYS A 131 -0.59 18.57 -10.36
C LYS A 131 -1.49 19.70 -10.86
N ASN A 132 -2.58 19.95 -10.15
CA ASN A 132 -3.55 21.01 -10.50
C ASN A 132 -3.20 22.36 -9.89
N GLY A 133 -2.10 22.44 -9.13
CA GLY A 133 -1.69 23.59 -8.31
C GLY A 133 -2.48 23.65 -7.01
N PHE A 134 -1.77 23.87 -5.91
CA PHE A 134 -2.38 24.20 -4.64
C PHE A 134 -3.25 25.42 -4.84
N SER A 135 -4.54 25.25 -4.84
CA SER A 135 -5.48 26.36 -4.97
C SER A 135 -6.16 26.63 -3.65
N PRO A 136 -5.90 27.74 -3.02
CA PRO A 136 -6.99 28.37 -2.32
C PRO A 136 -8.01 28.72 -3.40
N SER A 137 -9.18 28.11 -3.34
CA SER A 137 -10.28 28.52 -4.20
C SER A 137 -10.66 29.93 -3.76
N ALA A 138 -10.22 30.91 -4.55
CA ALA A 138 -10.68 32.29 -4.34
C ALA A 138 -11.91 32.50 -5.22
N ILE A 139 -12.94 33.06 -4.64
CA ILE A 139 -14.11 33.55 -5.38
C ILE A 139 -13.91 35.05 -5.52
N VAL A 140 -13.72 35.51 -6.75
CA VAL A 140 -13.68 36.93 -7.08
C VAL A 140 -15.04 37.33 -7.63
N THR A 141 -15.78 38.08 -6.85
CA THR A 141 -17.05 38.65 -7.30
C THR A 141 -16.80 40.06 -7.80
N VAL A 142 -17.02 40.30 -9.08
CA VAL A 142 -16.92 41.62 -9.70
C VAL A 142 -18.34 42.15 -9.88
N ASN A 143 -18.60 43.29 -9.25
CA ASN A 143 -19.88 43.96 -9.33
C ASN A 143 -19.76 45.16 -10.30
N GLY A 144 -20.58 45.19 -11.33
CA GLY A 144 -20.58 46.28 -12.30
C GLY A 144 -21.71 46.14 -13.30
N ASP A 145 -21.92 47.20 -14.07
CA ASP A 145 -22.90 47.19 -15.17
C ASP A 145 -22.15 46.77 -16.45
N PHE A 146 -21.97 45.49 -16.61
CA PHE A 146 -21.27 44.90 -17.78
C PHE A 146 -22.31 44.40 -18.79
N GLY A 147 -22.13 44.77 -20.04
CA GLY A 147 -22.83 44.09 -21.12
C GLY A 147 -22.40 42.62 -21.17
N GLU A 148 -23.29 41.73 -21.63
CA GLU A 148 -23.07 40.29 -21.66
C GLU A 148 -21.74 39.91 -22.32
N SER A 149 -21.37 40.56 -23.43
CA SER A 149 -20.10 40.40 -24.18
C SER A 149 -18.87 40.97 -23.44
N GLU A 150 -19.01 41.96 -22.58
CA GLU A 150 -17.92 42.53 -21.80
C GLU A 150 -17.62 41.70 -20.56
N ALA A 151 -18.65 41.14 -19.94
CA ALA A 151 -18.51 40.21 -18.82
C ALA A 151 -17.76 38.92 -19.26
N GLU A 152 -18.13 38.36 -20.40
CA GLU A 152 -17.41 37.20 -20.98
C GLU A 152 -15.95 37.49 -21.26
N LYS A 153 -15.63 38.60 -21.91
CA LYS A 153 -14.24 39.00 -22.19
C LYS A 153 -13.44 39.25 -20.93
N PHE A 154 -14.04 39.85 -19.91
CA PHE A 154 -13.39 40.07 -18.61
C PHE A 154 -13.03 38.74 -17.95
N VAL A 155 -13.99 37.79 -17.89
CA VAL A 155 -13.75 36.45 -17.33
C VAL A 155 -12.68 35.70 -18.09
N GLU A 156 -12.66 35.82 -19.43
CA GLU A 156 -11.65 35.15 -20.28
C GLU A 156 -10.26 35.73 -20.06
N THR A 157 -10.14 37.07 -20.07
CA THR A 157 -8.87 37.76 -19.80
C THR A 157 -8.36 37.50 -18.39
N ALA A 158 -9.25 37.49 -17.39
CA ALA A 158 -8.89 37.18 -16.01
C ALA A 158 -8.45 35.71 -15.86
N LYS A 159 -9.08 34.76 -16.53
CA LYS A 159 -8.63 33.36 -16.60
C LYS A 159 -7.25 33.25 -17.23
N GLU A 160 -7.00 33.87 -18.38
CA GLU A 160 -5.71 33.84 -19.06
C GLU A 160 -4.59 34.41 -18.21
N THR A 161 -4.86 35.53 -17.50
CA THR A 161 -3.85 36.22 -16.68
C THR A 161 -3.55 35.47 -15.38
N LEU A 162 -4.56 34.85 -14.76
CA LEU A 162 -4.43 34.23 -13.44
C LEU A 162 -4.28 32.69 -13.49
N THR A 163 -4.58 32.06 -14.62
CA THR A 163 -4.47 30.62 -14.80
C THR A 163 -3.45 30.17 -15.87
N GLY A 164 -2.57 31.10 -16.33
CA GLY A 164 -1.48 30.78 -17.27
C GLY A 164 -0.54 29.69 -16.72
N SER A 165 0.24 29.07 -17.59
CA SER A 165 1.02 27.84 -17.38
C SER A 165 2.01 27.80 -16.20
N GLY A 166 2.02 28.83 -15.34
CA GLY A 166 2.77 28.91 -14.09
C GLY A 166 1.91 29.21 -12.86
N ASN A 167 0.62 29.56 -13.04
CA ASN A 167 -0.30 29.90 -11.94
C ASN A 167 -1.42 28.88 -11.85
N ASN A 168 -1.25 27.97 -10.92
CA ASN A 168 -2.16 26.82 -10.73
C ASN A 168 -3.34 27.11 -9.78
N SER A 169 -3.70 28.37 -9.54
CA SER A 169 -4.80 28.72 -8.65
C SER A 169 -6.14 28.66 -9.37
N LYS A 170 -7.06 27.85 -8.88
CA LYS A 170 -8.44 27.85 -9.37
C LYS A 170 -9.18 29.04 -8.75
N ILE A 171 -9.45 30.06 -9.53
CA ILE A 171 -10.20 31.24 -9.14
C ILE A 171 -11.56 31.16 -9.84
N LEU A 172 -12.63 31.22 -9.07
CA LEU A 172 -13.99 31.33 -9.60
C LEU A 172 -14.34 32.80 -9.74
N PHE A 173 -14.63 33.26 -10.96
CA PHE A 173 -15.12 34.59 -11.21
C PHE A 173 -16.65 34.62 -11.28
N LEU A 174 -17.26 35.46 -10.49
CA LEU A 174 -18.68 35.76 -10.55
C LEU A 174 -18.87 37.21 -10.95
N VAL A 175 -19.60 37.43 -12.01
CA VAL A 175 -20.01 38.80 -12.43
C VAL A 175 -21.45 39.01 -11.98
N LYS A 176 -21.69 40.05 -11.18
CA LYS A 176 -23.02 40.46 -10.77
C LYS A 176 -23.37 41.80 -11.39
N ASN A 177 -24.45 41.85 -12.16
CA ASN A 177 -25.03 43.07 -12.71
C ASN A 177 -26.14 43.58 -11.78
N GLY A 178 -26.04 44.84 -11.35
CA GLY A 178 -27.05 45.49 -10.52
C GLY A 178 -26.69 46.90 -10.17
N GLU A 179 -27.71 47.80 -10.07
CA GLU A 179 -27.56 49.24 -9.85
C GLU A 179 -26.91 49.61 -8.50
N ASP A 180 -26.89 48.70 -7.50
CA ASP A 180 -26.38 48.98 -6.15
C ASP A 180 -25.01 48.35 -5.85
N SER A 181 -24.32 47.79 -6.83
CA SER A 181 -23.12 46.98 -6.58
C SER A 181 -21.87 47.64 -7.18
N ARG A 182 -21.26 48.58 -6.49
CA ARG A 182 -19.95 49.11 -6.84
C ARG A 182 -18.87 48.47 -5.94
N GLY A 183 -18.04 47.64 -6.53
CA GLY A 183 -16.87 47.10 -5.84
C GLY A 183 -16.56 45.64 -6.23
N THR A 184 -15.31 45.24 -6.08
CA THR A 184 -14.88 43.86 -6.23
C THR A 184 -14.77 43.24 -4.84
N ASP A 185 -15.52 42.16 -4.61
CA ASP A 185 -15.39 41.37 -3.39
C ASP A 185 -14.54 40.11 -3.69
N VAL A 186 -13.52 39.89 -2.88
CA VAL A 186 -12.63 38.73 -3.02
C VAL A 186 -12.79 37.88 -1.76
N GLN A 187 -13.49 36.77 -1.90
CA GLN A 187 -13.56 35.76 -0.85
C GLN A 187 -12.50 34.68 -1.10
N ILE A 188 -11.53 34.63 -0.23
CA ILE A 188 -10.54 33.55 -0.20
C ILE A 188 -11.15 32.40 0.61
N ILE A 189 -11.46 31.30 -0.04
CA ILE A 189 -11.83 30.06 0.65
C ILE A 189 -10.52 29.40 1.07
N SER A 190 -10.04 29.73 2.28
CA SER A 190 -8.92 28.98 2.86
C SER A 190 -9.42 27.59 3.20
N ASN A 191 -8.89 26.57 2.55
CA ASN A 191 -9.03 25.20 3.02
C ASN A 191 -8.37 25.11 4.40
N LYS A 192 -9.15 25.10 5.45
CA LYS A 192 -8.70 24.81 6.81
C LYS A 192 -8.26 23.35 7.01
N GLU A 193 -8.26 22.56 5.93
CA GLU A 193 -8.16 21.11 5.97
C GLU A 193 -6.71 20.58 5.90
N ASP A 194 -5.70 21.43 5.67
CA ASP A 194 -4.30 20.95 5.54
C ASP A 194 -3.77 20.30 6.84
N GLY A 195 -4.23 20.75 8.00
CA GLY A 195 -3.85 20.17 9.29
C GLY A 195 -4.55 18.83 9.57
N ASP A 196 -5.81 18.72 9.20
CA ASP A 196 -6.62 17.53 9.45
C ASP A 196 -6.15 16.34 8.61
N PHE A 197 -5.70 16.57 7.38
CA PHE A 197 -5.12 15.53 6.53
C PHE A 197 -3.78 15.01 7.04
N LEU A 198 -2.92 15.88 7.58
CA LEU A 198 -1.64 15.46 8.17
C LEU A 198 -1.84 14.59 9.41
N ASP A 199 -2.80 14.93 10.24
CA ASP A 199 -3.08 14.14 11.44
C ASP A 199 -3.79 12.83 11.09
N LEU A 200 -4.67 12.84 10.09
CA LEU A 200 -5.28 11.63 9.54
C LEU A 200 -4.20 10.70 8.93
N GLN A 201 -3.26 11.24 8.17
CA GLN A 201 -2.16 10.46 7.59
C GLN A 201 -1.31 9.81 8.67
N LYS A 202 -0.89 10.57 9.70
CA LYS A 202 -0.13 10.02 10.84
C LYS A 202 -0.89 8.90 11.56
N LEU A 203 -2.19 9.09 11.79
CA LEU A 203 -3.03 8.07 12.41
C LEU A 203 -3.12 6.82 11.55
N THR A 204 -3.28 7.00 10.24
CA THR A 204 -3.35 5.92 9.26
C THR A 204 -2.05 5.12 9.21
N ASP A 205 -0.90 5.78 9.15
CA ASP A 205 0.42 5.16 9.20
C ASP A 205 0.61 4.32 10.47
N GLN A 206 0.22 4.87 11.63
CA GLN A 206 0.30 4.15 12.91
C GLN A 206 -0.59 2.91 12.93
N ASN A 207 -1.80 3.00 12.39
CA ASN A 207 -2.74 1.87 12.35
C ASN A 207 -2.27 0.77 11.40
N ILE A 208 -1.68 1.12 10.25
CA ILE A 208 -1.09 0.16 9.31
C ILE A 208 0.06 -0.59 9.98
N ILE A 209 0.99 0.13 10.62
CA ILE A 209 2.13 -0.48 11.32
C ILE A 209 1.67 -1.39 12.46
N THR A 210 0.69 -0.92 13.25
CA THR A 210 0.13 -1.69 14.36
C THR A 210 -0.56 -2.96 13.88
N ALA A 211 -1.24 -2.93 12.73
CA ALA A 211 -1.87 -4.10 12.13
C ALA A 211 -0.85 -5.18 11.73
N HIS A 212 0.36 -4.77 11.34
CA HIS A 212 1.50 -5.69 11.13
C HIS A 212 2.15 -6.19 12.43
N ARG A 213 1.55 -5.90 13.59
CA ARG A 213 2.12 -6.23 14.92
C ARG A 213 3.54 -5.68 15.11
N TRP A 214 3.86 -4.60 14.38
CA TRP A 214 5.16 -3.97 14.43
C TRP A 214 5.15 -2.71 15.30
N GLN A 215 6.30 -2.37 15.87
CA GLN A 215 6.44 -1.20 16.75
C GLN A 215 6.78 0.05 15.92
N PRO A 216 5.97 1.11 15.94
CA PRO A 216 6.22 2.34 15.18
C PRO A 216 7.61 2.95 15.42
N ALA A 217 8.12 2.85 16.64
CA ALA A 217 9.45 3.35 17.00
C ALA A 217 10.59 2.67 16.21
N LEU A 218 10.41 1.41 15.80
CA LEU A 218 11.39 0.67 14.98
C LEU A 218 11.29 1.03 13.48
N SER A 219 10.18 1.62 13.06
CA SER A 219 9.99 2.10 11.67
C SER A 219 10.50 3.53 11.43
N GLY A 220 11.09 4.17 12.47
CA GLY A 220 11.57 5.54 12.37
C GLY A 220 10.45 6.59 12.43
N ILE A 221 9.22 6.19 12.72
CA ILE A 221 8.08 7.10 12.85
C ILE A 221 8.06 7.65 14.27
N VAL A 222 8.20 8.97 14.37
CA VAL A 222 8.16 9.68 15.65
C VAL A 222 6.71 10.00 16.00
N SER A 223 6.21 9.45 17.11
CA SER A 223 4.88 9.79 17.63
C SER A 223 4.80 11.27 18.01
N SER A 224 3.83 11.98 17.46
CA SER A 224 3.57 13.38 17.79
C SER A 224 3.30 13.52 19.29
N GLY A 225 3.98 14.45 19.95
CA GLY A 225 3.78 14.77 21.38
C GLY A 225 4.80 14.19 22.36
N LYS A 226 5.70 13.33 21.93
CA LYS A 226 6.83 12.87 22.76
C LYS A 226 8.12 13.52 22.29
N MET A 227 8.60 14.48 23.08
CA MET A 227 9.80 15.27 22.80
C MET A 227 11.12 14.53 23.08
N ASN A 228 11.06 13.25 23.42
CA ASN A 228 12.21 12.42 23.75
C ASN A 228 12.03 10.99 23.21
N ASN A 229 12.43 10.77 21.97
CA ASN A 229 12.85 9.44 21.54
C ASN A 229 14.21 9.15 22.18
N THR A 230 14.20 8.85 23.47
CA THR A 230 15.39 8.36 24.15
C THR A 230 15.67 6.96 23.59
N GLY A 231 16.94 6.61 23.38
CA GLY A 231 17.34 5.28 22.91
C GLY A 231 16.78 4.10 23.74
N SER A 232 16.23 4.38 24.92
CA SER A 232 15.51 3.42 25.76
C SER A 232 14.16 2.97 25.16
N GLU A 233 13.39 3.86 24.49
CA GLU A 233 12.13 3.47 23.85
C GLU A 233 12.38 2.53 22.66
N ILE A 234 13.39 2.84 21.84
CA ILE A 234 13.78 1.98 20.71
C ILE A 234 14.26 0.61 21.22
N ARG A 235 15.01 0.59 22.33
CA ARG A 235 15.47 -0.64 22.93
C ARG A 235 14.34 -1.49 23.47
N ILE A 236 13.39 -0.89 24.20
CA ILE A 236 12.19 -1.59 24.69
C ILE A 236 11.34 -2.10 23.52
N ALA A 237 11.16 -1.30 22.47
CA ALA A 237 10.44 -1.70 21.26
C ALA A 237 11.12 -2.88 20.56
N TYR A 238 12.45 -2.87 20.51
CA TYR A 238 13.24 -3.98 19.97
C TYR A 238 13.10 -5.25 20.82
N ASP A 239 13.22 -5.13 22.13
CA ASP A 239 13.10 -6.28 23.04
C ASP A 239 11.68 -6.90 22.97
N LEU A 240 10.64 -6.07 22.83
CA LEU A 240 9.26 -6.52 22.60
C LEU A 240 9.05 -7.19 21.23
N ALA A 241 9.72 -6.71 20.19
CA ALA A 241 9.62 -7.30 18.86
C ALA A 241 10.36 -8.64 18.73
N MET A 242 11.35 -8.89 19.63
CA MET A 242 12.16 -10.11 19.63
C MET A 242 11.69 -11.16 20.66
N SER A 243 10.68 -10.84 21.48
CA SER A 243 10.07 -11.76 22.46
C SER A 243 8.95 -12.60 21.85
#